data_a4176140b941cb26271c35de1e460d88
#
_entry.id   a4176140b941cb26271c35de1e460d88
#
_cell.length_a   1.000
_cell.length_b   1.000
_cell.length_c   1.000
_cell.angle_alpha   90.00
_cell.angle_beta   90.00
_cell.angle_gamma   90.00
#
_symmetry.space_group_name_H-M   'P 1'
#
loop_
_entity.id
_entity.type
_entity.pdbx_description
1 polymer ?
#
loop_
_entity_poly.entity_id
_entity_poly.type
_entity_poly.pdbx_seq_one_letter_code
_entity_poly.pdbx_strand_id
1 'polypeptide(L)'
;MKKLIAILLLLTLMLCAVSCKKDDTTPSGMKDAATADAEYHLYVPEMWVPNNGNGISGAYANSTDKANVTVTSYLPDTVMSAESYFNDVCLPQYENGTLSGFQVLNDLCGDTMLGGLNAKKYVYIYSLAGVDYETMQVIASTGKMVYNLTYTATAASYADYTEDVEEIVKAFAFR
;
A
#
# COMPACT_ATOMS: atom_id res chain seq x y z
N MET A 1 -15.92 -59.82 -8.83
CA MET A 1 -15.89 -58.97 -7.60
C MET A 1 -14.53 -58.36 -7.35
N LYS A 2 -13.40 -59.07 -7.36
CA LYS A 2 -12.05 -58.49 -7.11
C LYS A 2 -11.61 -57.38 -8.12
N LYS A 3 -12.02 -57.49 -9.40
CA LYS A 3 -11.66 -56.47 -10.44
C LYS A 3 -12.49 -55.18 -10.34
N LEU A 4 -13.72 -55.24 -9.85
CA LEU A 4 -14.53 -54.06 -9.62
C LEU A 4 -14.06 -53.24 -8.41
N ILE A 5 -13.55 -53.88 -7.38
CA ILE A 5 -13.02 -53.20 -6.19
C ILE A 5 -11.72 -52.45 -6.53
N ALA A 6 -10.87 -53.05 -7.40
CA ALA A 6 -9.63 -52.39 -7.84
C ALA A 6 -9.87 -51.11 -8.68
N ILE A 7 -10.92 -51.10 -9.52
CA ILE A 7 -11.32 -49.94 -10.33
C ILE A 7 -11.91 -48.83 -9.44
N LEU A 8 -12.69 -49.20 -8.42
CA LEU A 8 -13.28 -48.23 -7.47
C LEU A 8 -12.19 -47.59 -6.61
N LEU A 9 -11.14 -48.36 -6.20
CA LEU A 9 -10.01 -47.80 -5.44
C LEU A 9 -9.12 -46.88 -6.29
N LEU A 10 -8.99 -47.15 -7.59
CA LEU A 10 -8.24 -46.26 -8.49
C LEU A 10 -8.97 -44.97 -8.77
N LEU A 11 -10.33 -44.99 -8.83
CA LEU A 11 -11.13 -43.77 -9.02
C LEU A 11 -11.15 -42.87 -7.80
N THR A 12 -11.06 -43.46 -6.58
CA THR A 12 -10.99 -42.63 -5.35
C THR A 12 -9.62 -41.97 -5.13
N LEU A 13 -8.53 -42.56 -5.69
CA LEU A 13 -7.20 -41.93 -5.62
C LEU A 13 -7.03 -40.75 -6.60
N MET A 14 -7.86 -40.66 -7.68
CA MET A 14 -7.79 -39.56 -8.63
C MET A 14 -8.57 -38.30 -8.17
N LEU A 15 -9.43 -38.41 -7.14
CA LEU A 15 -10.20 -37.25 -6.63
C LEU A 15 -9.47 -36.42 -5.58
N CYS A 16 -8.28 -36.82 -5.13
CA CYS A 16 -7.51 -36.08 -4.09
C CYS A 16 -6.45 -35.12 -4.65
N ALA A 17 -6.40 -34.89 -5.97
CA ALA A 17 -5.44 -34.00 -6.59
C ALA A 17 -6.07 -32.72 -7.15
N VAL A 18 -7.27 -32.30 -6.65
CA VAL A 18 -7.66 -30.91 -6.75
C VAL A 18 -6.98 -30.19 -5.57
N SER A 19 -5.66 -30.09 -5.65
CA SER A 19 -4.94 -29.05 -4.96
C SER A 19 -5.54 -27.74 -5.46
N CYS A 20 -6.32 -27.04 -4.62
CA CYS A 20 -6.52 -25.62 -4.77
C CYS A 20 -5.12 -25.01 -4.85
N LYS A 21 -4.60 -24.80 -6.08
CA LYS A 21 -3.59 -23.78 -6.25
C LYS A 21 -4.27 -22.50 -5.78
N LYS A 22 -3.97 -22.06 -4.57
CA LYS A 22 -4.00 -20.65 -4.22
C LYS A 22 -3.16 -20.01 -5.33
N ASP A 23 -3.75 -19.21 -6.19
CA ASP A 23 -2.99 -18.35 -7.07
C ASP A 23 -2.24 -17.42 -6.10
N ASP A 24 -1.00 -17.81 -5.81
CA ASP A 24 -0.10 -17.03 -4.98
C ASP A 24 0.44 -15.92 -5.87
N THR A 25 -0.35 -14.86 -5.98
CA THR A 25 -0.03 -13.66 -6.77
C THR A 25 0.97 -12.76 -6.05
N THR A 26 1.46 -13.18 -4.89
CA THR A 26 2.45 -12.42 -4.10
C THR A 26 3.75 -12.31 -4.89
N PRO A 27 4.25 -11.10 -5.16
CA PRO A 27 5.53 -10.91 -5.83
C PRO A 27 6.68 -11.55 -5.06
N SER A 28 7.68 -12.07 -5.78
CA SER A 28 8.86 -12.71 -5.17
C SER A 28 9.58 -11.75 -4.23
N GLY A 29 9.92 -12.21 -3.02
CA GLY A 29 10.61 -11.40 -2.00
C GLY A 29 9.69 -10.42 -1.25
N MET A 30 8.37 -10.51 -1.47
CA MET A 30 7.39 -9.67 -0.80
C MET A 30 6.38 -10.50 0.01
N LYS A 31 5.68 -9.84 0.92
CA LYS A 31 4.53 -10.36 1.65
C LYS A 31 3.40 -9.34 1.66
N ASP A 32 2.16 -9.81 1.78
CA ASP A 32 1.00 -8.94 1.91
C ASP A 32 0.88 -8.41 3.35
N ALA A 33 0.93 -7.09 3.48
CA ALA A 33 0.75 -6.37 4.74
C ALA A 33 -0.64 -5.75 4.88
N ALA A 34 -1.55 -5.96 3.91
CA ALA A 34 -2.90 -5.44 3.99
C ALA A 34 -3.71 -6.13 5.11
N THR A 35 -4.69 -5.41 5.68
CA THR A 35 -5.68 -6.02 6.56
C THR A 35 -6.56 -7.02 5.78
N ALA A 36 -7.10 -8.00 6.47
CA ALA A 36 -7.87 -9.07 5.82
C ALA A 36 -9.12 -8.56 5.09
N ASP A 37 -9.68 -7.46 5.54
CA ASP A 37 -10.88 -6.78 5.02
C ASP A 37 -10.57 -5.67 4.01
N ALA A 38 -9.28 -5.39 3.72
CA ALA A 38 -8.92 -4.40 2.72
C ALA A 38 -9.34 -4.85 1.31
N GLU A 39 -9.76 -3.91 0.48
CA GLU A 39 -10.10 -4.14 -0.93
C GLU A 39 -8.86 -4.10 -1.86
N TYR A 40 -7.67 -4.25 -1.27
CA TYR A 40 -6.38 -4.20 -1.96
C TYR A 40 -5.36 -5.12 -1.28
N HIS A 41 -4.27 -5.40 -1.99
CA HIS A 41 -3.05 -6.00 -1.46
C HIS A 41 -1.99 -4.90 -1.29
N LEU A 42 -1.34 -4.87 -0.12
CA LEU A 42 -0.18 -4.04 0.16
C LEU A 42 1.05 -4.95 0.26
N TYR A 43 1.68 -5.21 -0.87
CA TYR A 43 2.90 -6.02 -0.89
C TYR A 43 4.09 -5.19 -0.44
N VAL A 44 4.79 -5.68 0.57
CA VAL A 44 6.00 -5.07 1.14
C VAL A 44 7.15 -6.07 1.15
N PRO A 45 8.42 -5.64 1.10
CA PRO A 45 9.57 -6.54 1.24
C PRO A 45 9.45 -7.44 2.48
N GLU A 46 9.92 -8.68 2.41
CA GLU A 46 9.78 -9.65 3.50
C GLU A 46 10.35 -9.16 4.84
N MET A 47 11.40 -8.31 4.80
CA MET A 47 12.02 -7.73 6.00
C MET A 47 11.17 -6.64 6.67
N TRP A 48 10.24 -6.00 5.94
CA TRP A 48 9.37 -4.98 6.51
C TRP A 48 8.38 -5.62 7.49
N VAL A 49 8.04 -4.92 8.55
CA VAL A 49 7.19 -5.43 9.64
C VAL A 49 5.77 -4.86 9.49
N PRO A 50 4.75 -5.70 9.19
CA PRO A 50 3.37 -5.23 9.14
C PRO A 50 2.94 -4.57 10.45
N ASN A 51 2.26 -3.44 10.34
CA ASN A 51 1.73 -2.67 11.47
C ASN A 51 0.34 -2.14 11.11
N ASN A 52 -0.66 -2.99 11.30
CA ASN A 52 -2.04 -2.70 10.97
C ASN A 52 -2.80 -2.23 12.22
N GLY A 53 -3.71 -1.28 12.05
CA GLY A 53 -4.57 -0.83 13.13
C GLY A 53 -5.68 0.10 12.65
N ASN A 54 -6.84 0.05 13.31
CA ASN A 54 -7.98 0.94 13.03
C ASN A 54 -8.41 0.98 11.55
N GLY A 55 -8.35 -0.16 10.85
CA GLY A 55 -8.69 -0.23 9.43
C GLY A 55 -7.61 0.30 8.48
N ILE A 56 -6.43 0.64 8.99
CA ILE A 56 -5.28 1.10 8.21
C ILE A 56 -4.33 -0.07 8.01
N SER A 57 -3.98 -0.36 6.77
CA SER A 57 -2.90 -1.28 6.43
C SER A 57 -1.58 -0.54 6.43
N GLY A 58 -0.53 -1.13 6.98
CA GLY A 58 0.78 -0.51 6.98
C GLY A 58 1.92 -1.45 7.31
N ALA A 59 3.14 -1.00 7.12
CA ALA A 59 4.35 -1.69 7.52
C ALA A 59 5.48 -0.69 7.82
N TYR A 60 6.36 -1.06 8.76
CA TYR A 60 7.62 -0.38 9.02
C TYR A 60 8.77 -1.05 8.27
N ALA A 61 9.72 -0.26 7.76
CA ALA A 61 10.92 -0.77 7.12
C ALA A 61 11.75 -1.65 8.07
N ASN A 62 11.85 -1.21 9.33
CA ASN A 62 12.40 -2.01 10.41
C ASN A 62 11.87 -1.52 11.77
N SER A 63 12.17 -2.26 12.84
CA SER A 63 11.71 -1.93 14.20
C SER A 63 12.38 -0.69 14.82
N THR A 64 13.51 -0.25 14.26
CA THR A 64 14.35 0.81 14.83
C THR A 64 14.09 2.16 14.18
N ASP A 65 14.08 2.22 12.85
CA ASP A 65 14.00 3.46 12.08
C ASP A 65 12.56 4.02 12.02
N LYS A 66 11.54 3.19 12.03
CA LYS A 66 10.13 3.59 11.88
C LYS A 66 9.78 4.29 10.56
N ALA A 67 10.66 4.27 9.57
CA ALA A 67 10.28 4.56 8.21
C ALA A 67 9.15 3.61 7.82
N ASN A 68 8.04 4.13 7.29
CA ASN A 68 6.83 3.32 7.16
C ASN A 68 6.02 3.65 5.91
N VAL A 69 5.24 2.66 5.46
CA VAL A 69 4.16 2.87 4.51
C VAL A 69 2.83 2.59 5.19
N THR A 70 1.82 3.35 4.81
CA THR A 70 0.41 3.13 5.21
C THR A 70 -0.49 3.31 4.02
N VAL A 71 -1.65 2.63 4.04
CA VAL A 71 -2.72 2.86 3.06
C VAL A 71 -3.99 3.20 3.80
N THR A 72 -4.53 4.36 3.47
CA THR A 72 -5.84 4.82 3.94
C THR A 72 -6.81 4.89 2.77
N SER A 73 -8.08 4.64 3.03
CA SER A 73 -9.18 4.82 2.08
C SER A 73 -10.13 5.90 2.58
N TYR A 74 -10.63 6.70 1.65
CA TYR A 74 -11.57 7.77 1.91
C TYR A 74 -12.78 7.64 0.98
N LEU A 75 -13.99 7.67 1.56
CA LEU A 75 -15.25 7.68 0.82
C LEU A 75 -15.76 9.13 0.78
N PRO A 76 -15.58 9.86 -0.34
CA PRO A 76 -16.09 11.21 -0.46
C PRO A 76 -17.60 11.23 -0.71
N ASP A 77 -18.29 12.32 -0.31
CA ASP A 77 -19.73 12.51 -0.57
C ASP A 77 -20.03 12.67 -2.08
N THR A 78 -19.05 13.13 -2.85
CA THR A 78 -19.13 13.29 -4.32
C THR A 78 -17.89 12.72 -4.98
N VAL A 79 -17.97 12.40 -6.28
CA VAL A 79 -16.82 11.93 -7.05
C VAL A 79 -15.64 12.91 -6.90
N MET A 80 -14.50 12.39 -6.47
CA MET A 80 -13.30 13.19 -6.21
C MET A 80 -12.10 12.60 -6.95
N SER A 81 -11.33 13.45 -7.63
CA SER A 81 -10.07 13.06 -8.24
C SER A 81 -8.94 12.96 -7.19
N ALA A 82 -7.84 12.31 -7.54
CA ALA A 82 -6.64 12.29 -6.70
C ALA A 82 -6.11 13.70 -6.41
N GLU A 83 -6.14 14.57 -7.40
CA GLU A 83 -5.70 15.97 -7.29
C GLU A 83 -6.63 16.78 -6.39
N SER A 84 -7.96 16.66 -6.56
CA SER A 84 -8.92 17.32 -5.68
C SER A 84 -8.80 16.82 -4.24
N TYR A 85 -8.57 15.54 -4.02
CA TYR A 85 -8.36 15.00 -2.68
C TYR A 85 -7.13 15.63 -2.00
N PHE A 86 -6.01 15.73 -2.72
CA PHE A 86 -4.84 16.38 -2.15
C PHE A 86 -5.09 17.85 -1.86
N ASN A 87 -5.63 18.61 -2.82
CA ASN A 87 -5.79 20.05 -2.70
C ASN A 87 -6.88 20.47 -1.72
N ASP A 88 -8.02 19.74 -1.68
CA ASP A 88 -9.19 20.14 -0.94
C ASP A 88 -9.28 19.47 0.45
N VAL A 89 -8.63 18.32 0.63
CA VAL A 89 -8.69 17.55 1.89
C VAL A 89 -7.34 17.54 2.62
N CYS A 90 -6.24 17.18 1.94
CA CYS A 90 -4.94 17.03 2.59
C CYS A 90 -4.25 18.38 2.83
N LEU A 91 -4.06 19.16 1.79
CA LEU A 91 -3.29 20.40 1.82
C LEU A 91 -3.78 21.41 2.88
N PRO A 92 -5.09 21.68 3.02
CA PRO A 92 -5.57 22.61 4.05
C PRO A 92 -5.28 22.13 5.48
N GLN A 93 -5.25 20.82 5.72
CA GLN A 93 -4.89 20.27 7.02
C GLN A 93 -3.41 20.47 7.34
N TYR A 94 -2.54 20.31 6.33
CA TYR A 94 -1.09 20.46 6.49
C TYR A 94 -0.68 21.92 6.68
N GLU A 95 -1.25 22.84 5.88
CA GLU A 95 -0.94 24.29 5.92
C GLU A 95 -1.50 24.98 7.16
N ASN A 96 -2.64 24.54 7.70
CA ASN A 96 -3.29 25.14 8.87
C ASN A 96 -2.57 24.87 10.21
N GLY A 97 -1.26 24.57 10.17
CA GLY A 97 -0.41 24.46 11.36
C GLY A 97 -0.34 23.06 11.98
N THR A 98 -0.93 22.04 11.34
CA THR A 98 -0.77 20.66 11.77
C THR A 98 0.68 20.17 11.56
N LEU A 99 1.33 20.62 10.47
CA LEU A 99 2.70 20.31 10.13
C LEU A 99 3.55 21.59 10.07
N SER A 100 4.47 21.74 11.02
CA SER A 100 5.37 22.90 11.04
C SER A 100 6.36 22.85 9.88
N GLY A 101 6.61 23.98 9.21
CA GLY A 101 7.56 24.04 8.09
C GLY A 101 7.13 23.21 6.86
N PHE A 102 5.83 22.95 6.71
CA PHE A 102 5.30 22.20 5.58
C PHE A 102 5.67 22.87 4.24
N GLN A 103 6.22 22.07 3.33
CA GLN A 103 6.60 22.50 1.99
C GLN A 103 6.47 21.36 0.99
N VAL A 104 5.72 21.56 -0.08
CA VAL A 104 5.63 20.61 -1.21
C VAL A 104 6.87 20.74 -2.08
N LEU A 105 7.49 19.60 -2.42
CA LEU A 105 8.65 19.49 -3.32
C LEU A 105 8.14 19.25 -4.75
N ASN A 106 7.72 20.32 -5.42
CA ASN A 106 7.02 20.25 -6.72
C ASN A 106 7.78 19.45 -7.79
N ASP A 107 9.12 19.53 -7.80
CA ASP A 107 9.97 18.82 -8.77
C ASP A 107 9.93 17.30 -8.60
N LEU A 108 9.47 16.81 -7.44
CA LEU A 108 9.31 15.38 -7.12
C LEU A 108 7.85 14.90 -7.23
N CYS A 109 6.91 15.83 -7.50
CA CYS A 109 5.49 15.53 -7.70
C CYS A 109 5.21 15.19 -9.16
N GLY A 110 4.13 14.44 -9.42
CA GLY A 110 3.74 14.14 -10.81
C GLY A 110 2.71 13.03 -10.94
N ASP A 111 2.46 12.67 -12.19
CA ASP A 111 1.58 11.56 -12.53
C ASP A 111 2.29 10.23 -12.29
N THR A 112 1.52 9.24 -11.83
CA THR A 112 1.99 7.88 -11.58
C THR A 112 0.82 6.89 -11.69
N MET A 113 1.05 5.64 -11.28
CA MET A 113 0.03 4.58 -11.22
C MET A 113 -0.01 3.98 -9.82
N LEU A 114 -1.20 3.55 -9.39
CA LEU A 114 -1.40 2.75 -8.18
C LEU A 114 -2.47 1.69 -8.45
N GLY A 115 -2.10 0.42 -8.35
CA GLY A 115 -3.04 -0.69 -8.60
C GLY A 115 -3.68 -0.67 -10.00
N GLY A 116 -2.96 -0.19 -11.02
CA GLY A 116 -3.48 -0.07 -12.39
C GLY A 116 -4.34 1.17 -12.65
N LEU A 117 -4.58 2.03 -11.64
CA LEU A 117 -5.29 3.30 -11.79
C LEU A 117 -4.31 4.45 -12.00
N ASN A 118 -4.74 5.45 -12.76
CA ASN A 118 -4.03 6.74 -12.80
C ASN A 118 -4.00 7.35 -11.40
N ALA A 119 -2.82 7.79 -10.96
CA ALA A 119 -2.56 8.31 -9.64
C ALA A 119 -1.74 9.59 -9.70
N LYS A 120 -1.74 10.35 -8.62
CA LYS A 120 -0.87 11.51 -8.40
C LYS A 120 0.11 11.20 -7.28
N LYS A 121 1.37 11.53 -7.50
CA LYS A 121 2.43 11.50 -6.49
C LYS A 121 2.68 12.91 -5.98
N TYR A 122 2.66 13.08 -4.66
CA TYR A 122 3.05 14.29 -3.96
C TYR A 122 4.17 13.97 -3.00
N VAL A 123 5.20 14.82 -2.98
CA VAL A 123 6.31 14.73 -2.03
C VAL A 123 6.40 16.05 -1.28
N TYR A 124 6.54 15.98 0.04
CA TYR A 124 6.62 17.15 0.89
C TYR A 124 7.47 16.90 2.13
N ILE A 125 7.97 17.98 2.71
CA ILE A 125 8.74 17.98 3.96
C ILE A 125 7.99 18.74 5.04
N TYR A 126 8.26 18.42 6.29
CA TYR A 126 7.75 19.11 7.46
C TYR A 126 8.57 18.74 8.70
N SER A 127 8.39 19.51 9.78
CA SER A 127 8.99 19.21 11.10
C SER A 127 7.90 18.85 12.11
N LEU A 128 8.13 17.80 12.88
CA LEU A 128 7.26 17.37 13.96
C LEU A 128 8.11 17.10 15.21
N ALA A 129 7.84 17.82 16.30
CA ALA A 129 8.57 17.71 17.58
C ALA A 129 10.09 17.87 17.41
N GLY A 130 10.53 18.73 16.49
CA GLY A 130 11.95 19.02 16.24
C GLY A 130 12.68 17.98 15.37
N VAL A 131 11.94 17.05 14.77
CA VAL A 131 12.45 16.09 13.79
C VAL A 131 11.90 16.44 12.42
N ASP A 132 12.78 16.50 11.43
CA ASP A 132 12.40 16.76 10.05
C ASP A 132 12.02 15.44 9.35
N TYR A 133 10.87 15.46 8.68
CA TYR A 133 10.32 14.33 7.92
C TYR A 133 10.20 14.68 6.45
N GLU A 134 10.34 13.65 5.62
CA GLU A 134 9.95 13.68 4.23
C GLU A 134 8.87 12.62 4.00
N THR A 135 7.87 12.98 3.22
CA THR A 135 6.70 12.12 2.97
C THR A 135 6.38 12.10 1.48
N MET A 136 6.10 10.92 0.96
CA MET A 136 5.51 10.70 -0.36
C MET A 136 4.09 10.17 -0.19
N GLN A 137 3.14 10.78 -0.90
CA GLN A 137 1.78 10.27 -1.06
C GLN A 137 1.54 9.88 -2.51
N VAL A 138 1.01 8.67 -2.72
CA VAL A 138 0.51 8.23 -4.02
C VAL A 138 -0.99 8.03 -3.89
N ILE A 139 -1.75 8.89 -4.56
CA ILE A 139 -3.20 8.99 -4.42
C ILE A 139 -3.86 8.53 -5.72
N ALA A 140 -4.77 7.56 -5.62
CA ALA A 140 -5.60 7.08 -6.72
C ALA A 140 -7.08 7.17 -6.37
N SER A 141 -7.92 7.40 -7.38
CA SER A 141 -9.39 7.41 -7.23
C SER A 141 -10.03 6.39 -8.17
N THR A 142 -10.92 5.59 -7.61
CA THR A 142 -11.82 4.71 -8.40
C THR A 142 -13.06 5.44 -8.89
N GLY A 143 -13.22 6.74 -8.57
CA GLY A 143 -14.44 7.49 -8.74
C GLY A 143 -15.45 7.32 -7.59
N LYS A 144 -15.32 6.25 -6.78
CA LYS A 144 -16.13 6.01 -5.59
C LYS A 144 -15.31 6.15 -4.31
N MET A 145 -14.12 5.61 -4.30
CA MET A 145 -13.17 5.65 -3.17
C MET A 145 -11.88 6.31 -3.61
N VAL A 146 -11.24 7.04 -2.70
CA VAL A 146 -9.88 7.52 -2.86
C VAL A 146 -8.96 6.68 -1.97
N TYR A 147 -7.89 6.18 -2.53
CA TYR A 147 -6.85 5.44 -1.84
C TYR A 147 -5.59 6.28 -1.79
N ASN A 148 -5.00 6.39 -0.62
CA ASN A 148 -3.79 7.14 -0.37
C ASN A 148 -2.73 6.23 0.26
N LEU A 149 -1.73 5.83 -0.54
CA LEU A 149 -0.53 5.17 -0.06
C LEU A 149 0.45 6.25 0.36
N THR A 150 0.83 6.24 1.63
CA THR A 150 1.74 7.22 2.23
C THR A 150 3.01 6.54 2.69
N TYR A 151 4.15 7.00 2.23
CA TYR A 151 5.48 6.68 2.77
C TYR A 151 5.97 7.87 3.60
N THR A 152 6.43 7.61 4.82
CA THR A 152 7.01 8.63 5.70
C THR A 152 8.28 8.10 6.34
N ALA A 153 9.32 8.92 6.32
CA ALA A 153 10.57 8.67 7.03
C ALA A 153 11.14 9.99 7.56
N THR A 154 12.14 9.93 8.43
CA THR A 154 12.93 11.13 8.74
C THR A 154 13.65 11.60 7.47
N ALA A 155 13.88 12.89 7.33
CA ALA A 155 14.60 13.43 6.17
C ALA A 155 16.00 12.80 6.02
N ALA A 156 16.60 12.33 7.11
CA ALA A 156 17.91 11.68 7.10
C ALA A 156 17.89 10.26 6.53
N SER A 157 16.76 9.52 6.67
CA SER A 157 16.63 8.12 6.24
C SER A 157 15.69 7.93 5.05
N TYR A 158 15.03 8.99 4.57
CA TYR A 158 14.05 8.90 3.50
C TYR A 158 14.60 8.22 2.24
N ALA A 159 15.80 8.60 1.83
CA ALA A 159 16.45 8.05 0.63
C ALA A 159 16.82 6.55 0.77
N ASP A 160 17.02 6.06 2.01
CA ASP A 160 17.46 4.68 2.24
C ASP A 160 16.42 3.63 1.85
N TYR A 161 15.13 4.02 1.80
CA TYR A 161 14.02 3.12 1.50
C TYR A 161 13.24 3.49 0.23
N THR A 162 13.68 4.51 -0.51
CA THR A 162 12.95 4.99 -1.70
C THR A 162 12.77 3.89 -2.74
N GLU A 163 13.79 3.07 -2.98
CA GLU A 163 13.74 1.95 -3.93
C GLU A 163 12.70 0.89 -3.50
N ASP A 164 12.73 0.48 -2.23
CA ASP A 164 11.72 -0.44 -1.66
C ASP A 164 10.30 0.11 -1.83
N VAL A 165 10.13 1.41 -1.58
CA VAL A 165 8.82 2.07 -1.65
C VAL A 165 8.31 2.18 -3.09
N GLU A 166 9.19 2.43 -4.06
CA GLU A 166 8.82 2.40 -5.48
C GLU A 166 8.36 0.99 -5.90
N GLU A 167 9.01 -0.07 -5.39
CA GLU A 167 8.57 -1.44 -5.62
C GLU A 167 7.23 -1.74 -4.94
N ILE A 168 6.98 -1.24 -3.72
CA ILE A 168 5.69 -1.35 -3.02
C ILE A 168 4.58 -0.70 -3.83
N VAL A 169 4.78 0.53 -4.31
CA VAL A 169 3.80 1.26 -5.14
C VAL A 169 3.50 0.49 -6.43
N LYS A 170 4.52 -0.05 -7.08
CA LYS A 170 4.41 -0.83 -8.32
C LYS A 170 3.70 -2.18 -8.11
N ALA A 171 3.92 -2.81 -6.95
CA ALA A 171 3.33 -4.09 -6.60
C ALA A 171 1.91 -3.98 -6.02
N PHE A 172 1.48 -2.79 -5.61
CA PHE A 172 0.14 -2.55 -5.06
C PHE A 172 -0.94 -3.02 -6.05
N ALA A 173 -1.94 -3.75 -5.56
CA ALA A 173 -3.02 -4.28 -6.41
C ALA A 173 -4.37 -4.20 -5.70
N PHE A 174 -5.42 -3.84 -6.42
CA PHE A 174 -6.80 -3.99 -5.94
C PHE A 174 -7.22 -5.46 -6.00
N ARG A 175 -8.08 -5.88 -5.05
CA ARG A 175 -8.70 -7.21 -4.98
C ARG A 175 -9.91 -7.31 -5.86
#